data_2880ef477aaa981c3b35d2ce85e363f8
#
_entry.id   2880ef477aaa981c3b35d2ce85e363f8
#
_cell.length_a   1.000
_cell.length_b   1.000
_cell.length_c   1.000
_cell.angle_alpha   90.00
_cell.angle_beta   90.00
_cell.angle_gamma   90.00
#
_symmetry.space_group_name_H-M   'P 1'
#
loop_
_entity.id
_entity.type
_entity.pdbx_description
1 polymer ?
#
loop_
_entity_poly.entity_id
_entity_poly.type
_entity_poly.pdbx_seq_one_letter_code
_entity_poly.pdbx_strand_id
1 'polypeptide(L)'
;QTTANLNPNLFFKGYYAYGFKDHRSKGMAEVEYSFDKKEYLPREFPKHSITGTFKYDVIAPTDKFLKTDKDNVFTSFKTTTVDQMMYERDISLKYERETEYGLKTTIQLRNTNDEPTGKLVYLRNNAERTLVRDITTTEASLSFRYAPGETFINTKQRRIPVSLDAPVFTLSH
;
A
#
# COMPACT_ATOMS: atom_id res chain seq x y z
N GLN A 1 13.07 -2.25 -6.47
CA GLN A 1 12.44 -3.56 -6.36
C GLN A 1 13.34 -4.62 -6.96
N THR A 2 13.52 -5.77 -6.28
CA THR A 2 14.23 -6.93 -6.79
C THR A 2 13.37 -7.71 -7.80
N THR A 3 13.99 -8.60 -8.56
CA THR A 3 13.34 -9.49 -9.54
C THR A 3 13.60 -10.95 -9.18
N ALA A 4 12.90 -11.86 -9.83
CA ALA A 4 13.06 -13.31 -9.66
C ALA A 4 14.48 -13.82 -10.00
N ASN A 5 15.27 -13.05 -10.76
CA ASN A 5 16.68 -13.38 -11.05
C ASN A 5 17.54 -13.40 -9.77
N LEU A 6 17.19 -12.60 -8.74
CA LEU A 6 17.89 -12.62 -7.47
C LEU A 6 17.40 -13.78 -6.60
N ASN A 7 16.09 -13.90 -6.47
CA ASN A 7 15.42 -15.00 -5.77
C ASN A 7 13.99 -15.17 -6.34
N PRO A 8 13.60 -16.37 -6.78
CA PRO A 8 12.28 -16.58 -7.38
C PRO A 8 11.10 -16.54 -6.40
N ASN A 9 11.37 -16.59 -5.09
CA ASN A 9 10.34 -16.58 -4.07
C ASN A 9 10.37 -15.35 -3.17
N LEU A 10 11.50 -14.62 -3.10
CA LEU A 10 11.66 -13.51 -2.14
C LEU A 10 11.96 -12.21 -2.88
N PHE A 11 11.13 -11.21 -2.64
CA PHE A 11 11.21 -9.91 -3.29
C PHE A 11 11.30 -8.79 -2.28
N PHE A 12 12.16 -7.80 -2.57
CA PHE A 12 12.35 -6.59 -1.77
C PHE A 12 12.03 -5.36 -2.60
N LYS A 13 11.35 -4.42 -2.00
CA LYS A 13 11.11 -3.09 -2.55
C LYS A 13 11.25 -2.06 -1.45
N GLY A 14 11.83 -0.92 -1.76
CA GLY A 14 11.94 0.13 -0.77
C GLY A 14 12.54 1.40 -1.35
N TYR A 15 12.47 2.44 -0.52
CA TYR A 15 13.18 3.69 -0.71
C TYR A 15 13.56 4.27 0.66
N TYR A 16 14.56 5.13 0.66
CA TYR A 16 14.99 5.90 1.80
C TYR A 16 15.16 7.36 1.40
N ALA A 17 14.74 8.27 2.26
CA ALA A 17 14.91 9.70 2.09
C ALA A 17 15.25 10.34 3.44
N TYR A 18 16.08 11.37 3.42
CA TYR A 18 16.40 12.18 4.59
C TYR A 18 15.90 13.60 4.39
N GLY A 19 15.11 14.09 5.34
CA GLY A 19 14.60 15.46 5.33
C GLY A 19 15.59 16.41 5.98
N PHE A 20 16.27 17.23 5.19
CA PHE A 20 17.23 18.23 5.71
C PHE A 20 16.58 19.33 6.55
N LYS A 21 15.29 19.58 6.34
CA LYS A 21 14.56 20.63 7.05
C LYS A 21 14.00 20.14 8.40
N ASP A 22 13.55 18.93 8.46
CA ASP A 22 12.93 18.32 9.64
C ASP A 22 13.87 17.35 10.38
N HIS A 23 15.06 17.08 9.82
CA HIS A 23 16.09 16.18 10.35
C HIS A 23 15.57 14.77 10.65
N ARG A 24 14.57 14.30 9.88
CA ARG A 24 13.99 12.96 10.05
C ARG A 24 14.26 12.07 8.84
N SER A 25 14.57 10.80 9.14
CA SER A 25 14.67 9.74 8.13
C SER A 25 13.27 9.27 7.77
N LYS A 26 13.01 9.12 6.48
CA LYS A 26 11.74 8.65 5.89
C LYS A 26 12.02 7.49 4.96
N GLY A 27 11.07 6.62 4.76
CA GLY A 27 11.28 5.53 3.85
C GLY A 27 10.19 4.46 3.91
N MET A 28 10.32 3.51 3.02
CA MET A 28 9.48 2.33 2.96
C MET A 28 10.35 1.11 2.70
N ALA A 29 10.05 0.04 3.38
CA ALA A 29 10.59 -1.29 3.11
C ALA A 29 9.41 -2.27 2.96
N GLU A 30 9.42 -3.03 1.89
CA GLU A 30 8.43 -4.06 1.58
C GLU A 30 9.16 -5.35 1.27
N VAL A 31 8.74 -6.42 1.91
CA VAL A 31 9.23 -7.77 1.71
C VAL A 31 8.06 -8.65 1.31
N GLU A 32 8.11 -9.25 0.14
CA GLU A 32 7.12 -10.18 -0.36
C GLU A 32 7.73 -11.57 -0.52
N TYR A 33 7.13 -12.55 0.14
CA TYR A 33 7.44 -13.96 -0.05
C TYR A 33 6.34 -14.61 -0.90
N SER A 34 6.71 -15.14 -2.05
CA SER A 34 5.84 -15.91 -2.93
C SER A 34 5.98 -17.40 -2.62
N PHE A 35 4.87 -18.08 -2.35
CA PHE A 35 4.84 -19.53 -2.14
C PHE A 35 5.12 -20.29 -3.43
N ASP A 36 4.80 -19.68 -4.59
CA ASP A 36 5.09 -20.22 -5.91
C ASP A 36 6.30 -19.50 -6.50
N LYS A 37 7.17 -20.26 -7.17
CA LYS A 37 8.32 -19.69 -7.88
C LYS A 37 7.84 -18.77 -9.00
N LYS A 38 8.40 -17.57 -9.05
CA LYS A 38 8.13 -16.58 -10.09
C LYS A 38 9.25 -16.58 -11.15
N GLU A 39 8.88 -16.26 -12.37
CA GLU A 39 9.84 -16.19 -13.49
C GLU A 39 10.48 -14.80 -13.59
N TYR A 40 9.70 -13.74 -13.34
CA TYR A 40 10.16 -12.35 -13.49
C TYR A 40 9.86 -11.49 -12.28
N LEU A 41 8.58 -11.40 -11.85
CA LEU A 41 8.10 -10.42 -10.89
C LEU A 41 7.12 -11.04 -9.87
N PRO A 42 7.01 -10.47 -8.65
CA PRO A 42 6.12 -11.00 -7.61
C PRO A 42 4.62 -10.95 -7.98
N ARG A 43 4.22 -10.09 -8.92
CA ARG A 43 2.82 -9.91 -9.35
C ARG A 43 2.36 -10.86 -10.46
N GLU A 44 3.20 -11.84 -10.83
CA GLU A 44 2.79 -12.85 -11.81
C GLU A 44 1.61 -13.69 -11.34
N PHE A 45 0.75 -14.03 -12.32
CA PHE A 45 -0.39 -14.92 -12.10
C PHE A 45 0.04 -16.41 -12.17
N PRO A 46 -0.54 -17.27 -11.33
CA PRO A 46 -1.38 -16.95 -10.18
C PRO A 46 -0.56 -16.38 -9.02
N LYS A 47 -1.13 -15.44 -8.26
CA LYS A 47 -0.47 -14.86 -7.09
C LYS A 47 -0.78 -15.68 -5.84
N HIS A 48 0.26 -16.10 -5.12
CA HIS A 48 0.15 -16.73 -3.82
C HIS A 48 1.32 -16.24 -2.96
N SER A 49 1.08 -15.20 -2.18
CA SER A 49 2.14 -14.51 -1.46
C SER A 49 1.71 -13.93 -0.14
N ILE A 50 2.69 -13.68 0.72
CA ILE A 50 2.58 -12.87 1.93
C ILE A 50 3.51 -11.68 1.80
N THR A 51 3.01 -10.49 2.10
CA THR A 51 3.75 -9.22 1.97
C THR A 51 3.73 -8.49 3.29
N GLY A 52 4.91 -8.18 3.81
CA GLY A 52 5.11 -7.29 4.95
C GLY A 52 5.58 -5.92 4.46
N THR A 53 4.95 -4.85 4.92
CA THR A 53 5.34 -3.48 4.58
C THR A 53 5.54 -2.65 5.84
N PHE A 54 6.63 -1.91 5.87
CA PHE A 54 6.88 -0.83 6.81
C PHE A 54 7.08 0.46 6.05
N LYS A 55 6.34 1.51 6.40
CA LYS A 55 6.49 2.84 5.82
C LYS A 55 6.50 3.88 6.93
N TYR A 56 7.42 4.82 6.84
CA TYR A 56 7.43 6.03 7.65
C TYR A 56 7.65 7.22 6.74
N ASP A 57 6.67 8.08 6.63
CA ASP A 57 6.70 9.21 5.71
C ASP A 57 5.86 10.38 6.22
N VAL A 58 6.05 11.54 5.61
CA VAL A 58 5.25 12.73 5.86
C VAL A 58 4.14 12.82 4.81
N ILE A 59 2.91 12.96 5.26
CA ILE A 59 1.74 13.07 4.41
C ILE A 59 0.88 14.27 4.80
N ALA A 60 0.13 14.82 3.84
CA ALA A 60 -0.93 15.76 4.16
C ALA A 60 -2.21 14.99 4.54
N PRO A 61 -3.06 15.50 5.46
CA PRO A 61 -4.33 14.84 5.81
C PRO A 61 -5.22 14.58 4.58
N THR A 62 -5.18 15.47 3.60
CA THR A 62 -5.91 15.33 2.33
C THR A 62 -5.46 14.13 1.49
N ASP A 63 -4.19 13.74 1.59
CA ASP A 63 -3.63 12.64 0.81
C ASP A 63 -4.21 11.27 1.24
N LYS A 64 -4.77 11.17 2.46
CA LYS A 64 -5.48 9.97 2.93
C LYS A 64 -6.82 9.76 2.22
N PHE A 65 -7.47 10.83 1.83
CA PHE A 65 -8.82 10.81 1.25
C PHE A 65 -8.82 10.88 -0.28
N LEU A 66 -7.76 11.42 -0.86
CA LEU A 66 -7.60 11.51 -2.30
C LEU A 66 -6.88 10.23 -2.79
N LYS A 67 -7.62 9.34 -3.44
CA LYS A 67 -7.01 8.34 -4.33
C LYS A 67 -6.49 9.07 -5.56
N THR A 68 -5.32 9.68 -5.43
CA THR A 68 -4.66 10.32 -6.57
C THR A 68 -4.01 9.24 -7.43
N ASP A 69 -4.44 9.12 -8.68
CA ASP A 69 -3.69 8.38 -9.67
C ASP A 69 -2.27 8.98 -9.75
N LYS A 70 -1.26 8.11 -9.73
CA LYS A 70 0.15 8.50 -9.74
C LYS A 70 0.55 9.35 -10.95
N ASP A 71 -0.30 9.38 -11.96
CA ASP A 71 -0.06 10.06 -13.24
C ASP A 71 -0.62 11.50 -13.28
N ASN A 72 -1.22 11.97 -12.19
CA ASN A 72 -1.77 13.33 -12.17
C ASN A 72 -0.68 14.35 -11.79
N VAL A 73 0.02 14.87 -12.79
CA VAL A 73 1.07 15.89 -12.66
C VAL A 73 0.57 17.13 -11.91
N PHE A 74 -0.69 17.49 -12.05
CA PHE A 74 -1.27 18.67 -11.40
C PHE A 74 -1.39 18.54 -9.88
N THR A 75 -1.51 17.33 -9.33
CA THR A 75 -1.51 17.12 -7.88
C THR A 75 -0.12 17.21 -7.26
N SER A 76 0.93 17.14 -8.07
CA SER A 76 2.32 17.29 -7.65
C SER A 76 2.74 18.75 -7.47
N PHE A 77 2.03 19.70 -8.09
CA PHE A 77 2.27 21.13 -7.92
C PHE A 77 1.54 21.66 -6.68
N LYS A 78 2.17 21.53 -5.52
CA LYS A 78 1.73 22.22 -4.30
C LYS A 78 2.13 23.70 -4.39
N THR A 79 1.19 24.54 -4.79
CA THR A 79 1.39 26.00 -4.93
C THR A 79 1.30 26.77 -3.60
N THR A 80 0.91 26.10 -2.50
CA THR A 80 0.81 26.70 -1.17
C THR A 80 1.73 25.99 -0.18
N THR A 81 2.24 26.73 0.79
CA THR A 81 2.96 26.17 1.95
C THR A 81 2.02 25.24 2.70
N VAL A 82 2.33 23.94 2.71
CA VAL A 82 1.55 22.95 3.46
C VAL A 82 1.99 23.02 4.92
N ASP A 83 1.28 23.85 5.70
CA ASP A 83 1.57 24.04 7.13
C ASP A 83 0.95 22.98 8.03
N GLN A 84 0.07 22.13 7.45
CA GLN A 84 -0.65 21.07 8.17
C GLN A 84 -0.24 19.71 7.58
N MET A 85 0.64 19.02 8.26
CA MET A 85 1.15 17.72 7.86
C MET A 85 1.11 16.75 9.04
N MET A 86 1.30 15.48 8.75
CA MET A 86 1.48 14.46 9.76
C MET A 86 2.55 13.47 9.32
N TYR A 87 3.28 12.92 10.28
CA TYR A 87 4.11 11.75 10.07
C TYR A 87 3.22 10.52 10.22
N GLU A 88 3.20 9.68 9.20
CA GLU A 88 2.50 8.39 9.22
C GLU A 88 3.53 7.27 9.31
N ARG A 89 3.40 6.45 10.35
CA ARG A 89 4.01 5.14 10.42
C ARG A 89 2.95 4.11 10.05
N ASP A 90 3.19 3.36 8.99
CA ASP A 90 2.31 2.32 8.48
C ASP A 90 3.04 0.98 8.54
N ILE A 91 2.45 0.01 9.23
CA ILE A 91 2.91 -1.37 9.28
C ILE A 91 1.76 -2.22 8.77
N SER A 92 2.00 -3.00 7.72
CA SER A 92 0.97 -3.88 7.20
C SER A 92 1.49 -5.27 6.86
N LEU A 93 0.60 -6.25 7.03
CA LEU A 93 0.78 -7.62 6.61
C LEU A 93 -0.37 -8.00 5.69
N LYS A 94 -0.05 -8.43 4.48
CA LYS A 94 -1.04 -8.77 3.47
C LYS A 94 -0.79 -10.18 2.94
N TYR A 95 -1.82 -11.00 2.94
CA TYR A 95 -1.84 -12.31 2.29
C TYR A 95 -2.73 -12.24 1.05
N GLU A 96 -2.23 -12.72 -0.08
CA GLU A 96 -2.96 -12.78 -1.35
C GLU A 96 -2.87 -14.17 -1.95
N ARG A 97 -4.01 -14.71 -2.35
CA ARG A 97 -4.10 -15.98 -3.07
C ARG A 97 -5.03 -15.83 -4.27
N GLU A 98 -4.50 -16.13 -5.44
CA GLU A 98 -5.25 -16.24 -6.70
C GLU A 98 -5.33 -17.71 -7.12
N THR A 99 -6.46 -18.11 -7.65
CA THR A 99 -6.67 -19.44 -8.23
C THR A 99 -6.87 -19.35 -9.73
N GLU A 100 -6.57 -20.41 -10.45
CA GLU A 100 -6.79 -20.50 -11.90
C GLU A 100 -8.28 -20.37 -12.29
N TYR A 101 -9.20 -20.64 -11.35
CA TYR A 101 -10.64 -20.48 -11.53
C TYR A 101 -11.14 -19.03 -11.42
N GLY A 102 -10.23 -18.05 -11.28
CA GLY A 102 -10.56 -16.64 -11.20
C GLY A 102 -10.94 -16.12 -9.81
N LEU A 103 -10.77 -16.92 -8.74
CA LEU A 103 -10.98 -16.45 -7.37
C LEU A 103 -9.68 -15.85 -6.81
N LYS A 104 -9.75 -14.59 -6.35
CA LYS A 104 -8.70 -13.93 -5.59
C LYS A 104 -9.20 -13.63 -4.18
N THR A 105 -8.45 -14.08 -3.20
CA THR A 105 -8.64 -13.78 -1.78
C THR A 105 -7.52 -12.87 -1.29
N THR A 106 -7.87 -11.80 -0.60
CA THR A 106 -6.91 -10.88 0.03
C THR A 106 -7.29 -10.69 1.49
N ILE A 107 -6.33 -10.93 2.38
CA ILE A 107 -6.44 -10.65 3.81
C ILE A 107 -5.37 -9.63 4.15
N GLN A 108 -5.72 -8.55 4.82
CA GLN A 108 -4.76 -7.53 5.22
C GLN A 108 -5.00 -7.10 6.66
N LEU A 109 -3.92 -7.02 7.41
CA LEU A 109 -3.83 -6.38 8.71
C LEU A 109 -2.96 -5.14 8.55
N ARG A 110 -3.42 -4.00 9.04
CA ARG A 110 -2.73 -2.73 8.94
C ARG A 110 -2.79 -1.99 10.26
N ASN A 111 -1.65 -1.45 10.69
CA ASN A 111 -1.55 -0.58 11.84
C ASN A 111 -0.90 0.73 11.41
N THR A 112 -1.61 1.84 11.58
CA THR A 112 -1.10 3.18 11.29
C THR A 112 -1.00 3.99 12.57
N ASN A 113 0.04 4.81 12.67
CA ASN A 113 0.19 5.80 13.74
C ASN A 113 0.48 7.15 13.08
N ASP A 114 -0.39 8.13 13.36
CA ASP A 114 -0.36 9.47 12.80
C ASP A 114 0.06 10.48 13.86
N GLU A 115 1.23 11.07 13.69
CA GLU A 115 1.76 12.15 14.54
C GLU A 115 1.57 13.49 13.82
N PRO A 116 0.73 14.43 14.32
CA PRO A 116 0.53 15.72 13.70
C PRO A 116 1.79 16.58 13.81
N THR A 117 2.01 17.42 12.80
CA THR A 117 3.16 18.35 12.79
C THR A 117 2.76 19.70 12.19
N GLY A 118 3.57 20.72 12.46
CA GLY A 118 3.29 22.09 12.05
C GLY A 118 2.13 22.69 12.82
N LYS A 119 1.12 23.18 12.11
CA LYS A 119 -0.11 23.77 12.70
C LYS A 119 -1.23 22.77 12.90
N LEU A 120 -1.03 21.50 12.52
CA LEU A 120 -2.01 20.46 12.72
C LEU A 120 -1.97 20.00 14.18
N VAL A 121 -3.13 19.94 14.81
CA VAL A 121 -3.30 19.42 16.17
C VAL A 121 -4.49 18.47 16.22
N TYR A 122 -4.35 17.40 17.01
CA TYR A 122 -5.45 16.49 17.29
C TYR A 122 -6.08 16.82 18.65
N LEU A 123 -7.39 16.95 18.65
CA LEU A 123 -8.18 17.19 19.85
C LEU A 123 -9.09 16.00 20.11
N ARG A 124 -9.09 15.49 21.33
CA ARG A 124 -10.07 14.48 21.73
C ARG A 124 -11.46 15.12 21.79
N ASN A 125 -12.45 14.43 21.24
CA ASN A 125 -13.84 14.89 21.29
C ASN A 125 -14.46 14.61 22.68
N ASN A 126 -13.96 15.31 23.71
CA ASN A 126 -14.49 15.34 25.07
C ASN A 126 -14.81 16.80 25.45
N ALA A 127 -15.50 17.01 26.59
CA ALA A 127 -15.86 18.34 27.07
C ALA A 127 -14.64 19.28 27.23
N GLU A 128 -13.47 18.74 27.56
CA GLU A 128 -12.23 19.49 27.81
C GLU A 128 -11.38 19.70 26.58
N ARG A 129 -11.70 19.09 25.42
CA ARG A 129 -10.92 19.17 24.15
C ARG A 129 -9.42 18.97 24.37
N THR A 130 -9.06 17.92 25.08
CA THR A 130 -7.66 17.64 25.40
C THR A 130 -6.84 17.35 24.14
N LEU A 131 -5.62 17.90 24.06
CA LEU A 131 -4.67 17.64 22.99
C LEU A 131 -4.24 16.16 23.01
N VAL A 132 -4.21 15.55 21.84
CA VAL A 132 -3.75 14.18 21.63
C VAL A 132 -2.47 14.23 20.79
N ARG A 133 -1.45 13.52 21.25
CA ARG A 133 -0.14 13.53 20.61
C ARG A 133 -0.12 12.79 19.26
N ASP A 134 -0.82 11.68 19.20
CA ASP A 134 -0.86 10.80 18.03
C ASP A 134 -2.16 9.98 18.01
N ILE A 135 -2.51 9.49 16.84
CA ILE A 135 -3.65 8.62 16.64
C ILE A 135 -3.16 7.30 16.06
N THR A 136 -3.45 6.21 16.76
CA THR A 136 -3.17 4.86 16.26
C THR A 136 -4.46 4.20 15.78
N THR A 137 -4.44 3.67 14.57
CA THR A 137 -5.54 2.93 13.96
C THR A 137 -5.08 1.54 13.57
N THR A 138 -5.87 0.53 13.92
CA THR A 138 -5.65 -0.85 13.49
C THR A 138 -6.83 -1.31 12.67
N GLU A 139 -6.55 -1.81 11.47
CA GLU A 139 -7.54 -2.27 10.51
C GLU A 139 -7.28 -3.71 10.14
N ALA A 140 -8.35 -4.51 10.01
CA ALA A 140 -8.32 -5.83 9.41
C ALA A 140 -9.30 -5.81 8.23
N SER A 141 -8.85 -6.23 7.07
CA SER A 141 -9.69 -6.29 5.88
C SER A 141 -9.64 -7.65 5.22
N LEU A 142 -10.77 -8.07 4.69
CA LEU A 142 -10.96 -9.30 3.91
C LEU A 142 -11.65 -8.94 2.61
N SER A 143 -11.05 -9.37 1.49
CA SER A 143 -11.62 -9.11 0.16
C SER A 143 -11.61 -10.40 -0.67
N PHE A 144 -12.72 -10.64 -1.33
CA PHE A 144 -12.88 -11.67 -2.34
C PHE A 144 -13.20 -11.02 -3.69
N ARG A 145 -12.48 -11.42 -4.72
CA ARG A 145 -12.75 -11.04 -6.10
C ARG A 145 -12.89 -12.31 -6.91
N TYR A 146 -14.02 -12.44 -7.61
CA TYR A 146 -14.27 -13.57 -8.49
C TYR A 146 -14.47 -13.09 -9.93
N ALA A 147 -13.65 -13.58 -10.83
CA ALA A 147 -13.66 -13.25 -12.25
C ALA A 147 -13.43 -14.52 -13.09
N PRO A 148 -14.50 -15.32 -13.29
CA PRO A 148 -14.40 -16.57 -14.05
C PRO A 148 -14.01 -16.29 -15.50
N GLY A 149 -13.07 -17.06 -16.02
CA GLY A 149 -12.59 -16.92 -17.39
C GLY A 149 -11.57 -15.79 -17.63
N GLU A 150 -11.19 -15.04 -16.59
CA GLU A 150 -10.10 -14.08 -16.69
C GLU A 150 -8.75 -14.83 -16.84
N THR A 151 -8.02 -14.51 -17.89
CA THR A 151 -6.71 -15.09 -18.20
C THR A 151 -5.65 -14.00 -18.29
N PHE A 152 -4.39 -14.37 -17.98
CA PHE A 152 -3.28 -13.44 -17.95
C PHE A 152 -2.07 -13.98 -18.70
N ILE A 153 -1.31 -13.06 -19.29
CA ILE A 153 0.05 -13.31 -19.78
C ILE A 153 1.02 -12.59 -18.84
N ASN A 154 1.96 -13.36 -18.29
CA ASN A 154 3.05 -12.81 -17.49
C ASN A 154 4.19 -12.40 -18.44
N THR A 155 4.69 -11.18 -18.29
CA THR A 155 5.82 -10.66 -19.02
C THR A 155 6.89 -10.15 -18.04
N LYS A 156 8.09 -9.90 -18.54
CA LYS A 156 9.22 -9.35 -17.75
C LYS A 156 8.90 -8.02 -17.07
N GLN A 157 7.92 -7.28 -17.58
CA GLN A 157 7.59 -5.94 -17.09
C GLN A 157 6.27 -5.87 -16.34
N ARG A 158 5.28 -6.64 -16.79
CA ARG A 158 3.92 -6.59 -16.23
C ARG A 158 3.11 -7.84 -16.53
N ARG A 159 2.10 -8.06 -15.74
CA ARG A 159 0.99 -8.98 -16.00
C ARG A 159 -0.02 -8.27 -16.90
N ILE A 160 -0.44 -8.91 -17.97
CA ILE A 160 -1.38 -8.37 -18.96
C ILE A 160 -2.63 -9.25 -18.96
N PRO A 161 -3.84 -8.69 -18.71
CA PRO A 161 -5.08 -9.44 -18.88
C PRO A 161 -5.34 -9.67 -20.38
N VAL A 162 -5.73 -10.89 -20.72
CA VAL A 162 -6.04 -11.29 -22.12
C VAL A 162 -7.55 -11.22 -22.37
N SER A 163 -8.35 -11.69 -21.39
CA SER A 163 -9.80 -11.63 -21.46
C SER A 163 -10.29 -10.41 -20.68
N LEU A 164 -10.88 -9.43 -21.38
CA LEU A 164 -11.43 -8.20 -20.79
C LEU A 164 -12.94 -8.28 -20.52
N ASP A 165 -13.62 -9.30 -21.05
CA ASP A 165 -15.08 -9.44 -20.97
C ASP A 165 -15.56 -10.32 -19.81
N ALA A 166 -14.63 -10.76 -18.94
CA ALA A 166 -14.99 -11.56 -17.79
C ALA A 166 -15.79 -10.72 -16.77
N PRO A 167 -16.95 -11.19 -16.29
CA PRO A 167 -17.67 -10.53 -15.22
C PRO A 167 -16.83 -10.55 -13.93
N VAL A 168 -16.81 -9.42 -13.21
CA VAL A 168 -16.04 -9.29 -11.98
C VAL A 168 -16.96 -9.04 -10.81
N PHE A 169 -16.93 -9.93 -9.84
CA PHE A 169 -17.66 -9.79 -8.57
C PHE A 169 -16.66 -9.51 -7.45
N THR A 170 -16.91 -8.46 -6.68
CA THR A 170 -16.03 -8.09 -5.54
C THR A 170 -16.86 -7.96 -4.28
N LEU A 171 -16.42 -8.61 -3.20
CA LEU A 171 -16.92 -8.46 -1.84
C LEU A 171 -15.75 -8.04 -0.94
N SER A 172 -15.92 -6.94 -0.22
CA SER A 172 -14.90 -6.46 0.73
C SER A 172 -15.56 -6.01 2.03
N HIS A 173 -14.86 -6.27 3.14
CA HIS A 173 -15.23 -5.84 4.48
C HIS A 173 -13.99 -5.34 5.22
#